data_aa078a531d09226641cbcf3b503301e1
#
_entry.id   aa078a531d09226641cbcf3b503301e1
#
_cell.length_a   1.000
_cell.length_b   1.000
_cell.length_c   1.000
_cell.angle_alpha   90.00
_cell.angle_beta   90.00
_cell.angle_gamma   90.00
#
_symmetry.space_group_name_H-M   'P 1'
#
loop_
_entity.id
_entity.type
_entity.pdbx_description
1 polymer ?
#
loop_
_entity_poly.entity_id
_entity_poly.type
_entity_poly.pdbx_seq_one_letter_code
_entity_poly.pdbx_strand_id
1 'polypeptide(L)'
;YGCCGWAPDDAWLHSAGASLWVDGAHISTISEERLTREKYDGNFPDLSIDYVLDEAEITRDEVDLVVYVESIHSTPRHDAIETVLSREFPDAKISFCDHHQAHACATFYTSPFEKASILSFDGAGNSFPNNTYETGLYAIGDKQKGIYVVYHSINGAKEHSTFNLGQAYNNISRWCYSKMEPKKAATIINPYIFMETAPGKIMGLSAYGNKDKVDLPDLFKINNDKFYFPYIYDHRMPTEPQMDKYDPKDIAAWLQDQFETILVKFFSTITIKAPNLCLGGGCGLNVLANAAIIKAGLFKDIHIFPAANDSGLCFGGAIYEVSQKEKKMAMPECLGFLGKSYSDEEIENALQ
;
A
#
# COMPACT_ATOMS: atom_id res chain seq x y z
N TYR A 1 12.88 -2.90 14.41
CA TYR A 1 11.44 -2.69 14.58
C TYR A 1 10.90 -1.73 13.51
N GLY A 2 9.80 -2.06 12.86
CA GLY A 2 9.11 -1.20 11.89
C GLY A 2 7.72 -0.82 12.39
N CYS A 3 7.33 0.45 12.25
CA CYS A 3 5.99 0.94 12.58
C CYS A 3 5.46 1.89 11.50
N CYS A 4 4.15 2.02 11.43
CA CYS A 4 3.46 2.85 10.43
C CYS A 4 2.05 3.24 10.90
N GLY A 5 1.39 4.06 10.12
CA GLY A 5 -0.06 4.29 10.18
C GLY A 5 -0.57 5.15 11.33
N TRP A 6 0.30 5.86 12.07
CA TRP A 6 -0.09 6.78 13.14
C TRP A 6 0.73 8.06 13.11
N ALA A 7 0.24 9.13 13.68
CA ALA A 7 1.01 10.33 13.99
C ALA A 7 0.34 11.10 15.14
N PRO A 8 1.10 11.83 15.98
CA PRO A 8 0.57 12.49 17.16
C PRO A 8 -0.36 13.67 16.84
N ASP A 9 -0.30 14.20 15.64
CA ASP A 9 -1.06 15.37 15.17
C ASP A 9 -2.10 15.05 14.09
N ASP A 10 -2.31 13.76 13.77
CA ASP A 10 -3.22 13.36 12.68
C ASP A 10 -4.10 12.17 13.08
N ALA A 11 -5.34 12.47 13.43
CA ALA A 11 -6.36 11.46 13.75
C ALA A 11 -6.90 10.71 12.51
N TRP A 12 -6.40 11.02 11.31
CA TRP A 12 -6.90 10.45 10.06
C TRP A 12 -6.00 9.36 9.48
N LEU A 13 -4.86 9.09 10.09
CA LEU A 13 -4.02 7.96 9.69
C LEU A 13 -4.72 6.64 10.01
N HIS A 14 -4.30 5.58 9.34
CA HIS A 14 -4.93 4.27 9.42
C HIS A 14 -3.90 3.14 9.27
N SER A 15 -4.32 1.92 9.60
CA SER A 15 -3.50 0.71 9.41
C SER A 15 -2.21 0.70 10.23
N ALA A 16 -2.29 1.25 11.47
CA ALA A 16 -1.19 1.18 12.41
C ALA A 16 -0.78 -0.28 12.68
N GLY A 17 0.51 -0.51 12.91
CA GLY A 17 1.02 -1.86 13.13
C GLY A 17 2.51 -1.88 13.45
N ALA A 18 3.00 -3.04 13.82
CA ALA A 18 4.36 -3.30 14.21
C ALA A 18 4.96 -4.53 13.54
N SER A 19 6.26 -4.49 13.25
CA SER A 19 7.04 -5.61 12.73
C SER A 19 8.40 -5.67 13.43
N LEU A 20 8.78 -6.83 13.92
CA LEU A 20 10.04 -7.05 14.63
C LEU A 20 10.95 -7.98 13.82
N TRP A 21 12.22 -7.61 13.76
CA TRP A 21 13.31 -8.36 13.17
C TRP A 21 14.48 -8.39 14.13
N VAL A 22 15.07 -9.57 14.32
CA VAL A 22 16.24 -9.79 15.18
C VAL A 22 17.33 -10.44 14.33
N ASP A 23 18.51 -9.84 14.28
CA ASP A 23 19.68 -10.34 13.55
C ASP A 23 19.36 -10.73 12.08
N GLY A 24 18.56 -9.91 11.42
CA GLY A 24 18.14 -10.12 10.03
C GLY A 24 17.04 -11.19 9.83
N ALA A 25 16.51 -11.77 10.92
CA ALA A 25 15.41 -12.71 10.88
C ALA A 25 14.07 -12.05 11.28
N HIS A 26 13.01 -12.30 10.52
CA HIS A 26 11.67 -11.91 10.89
C HIS A 26 11.18 -12.70 12.09
N ILE A 27 10.66 -12.01 13.09
CA ILE A 27 10.07 -12.61 14.29
C ILE A 27 8.56 -12.59 14.18
N SER A 28 7.96 -11.40 14.15
CA SER A 28 6.50 -11.25 14.13
C SER A 28 6.09 -9.92 13.50
N THR A 29 4.88 -9.90 12.94
CA THR A 29 4.23 -8.68 12.40
C THR A 29 2.74 -8.74 12.66
N ILE A 30 2.17 -7.66 13.18
CA ILE A 30 0.73 -7.56 13.43
C ILE A 30 0.23 -6.12 13.24
N SER A 31 -1.00 -5.97 12.74
CA SER A 31 -1.69 -4.68 12.69
C SER A 31 -2.47 -4.45 13.98
N GLU A 32 -2.51 -3.20 14.46
CA GLU A 32 -3.19 -2.78 15.69
C GLU A 32 -4.67 -3.19 15.69
N GLU A 33 -5.35 -3.07 14.54
CA GLU A 33 -6.74 -3.47 14.37
C GLU A 33 -7.05 -4.93 14.73
N ARG A 34 -6.03 -5.81 14.71
CA ARG A 34 -6.20 -7.23 15.08
C ARG A 34 -6.35 -7.41 16.58
N LEU A 35 -5.79 -6.51 17.35
CA LEU A 35 -5.77 -6.51 18.80
C LEU A 35 -6.90 -5.64 19.37
N THR A 36 -7.03 -4.40 18.87
CA THR A 36 -8.10 -3.47 19.30
C THR A 36 -9.48 -3.86 18.79
N ARG A 37 -9.57 -4.62 17.69
CA ARG A 37 -10.80 -4.97 16.96
C ARG A 37 -11.48 -3.77 16.31
N GLU A 38 -10.78 -2.65 16.20
CA GLU A 38 -11.21 -1.46 15.48
C GLU A 38 -10.61 -1.44 14.07
N LYS A 39 -11.45 -1.52 13.04
CA LYS A 39 -11.03 -1.54 11.64
C LYS A 39 -10.27 -0.27 11.27
N TYR A 40 -9.12 -0.46 10.61
CA TYR A 40 -8.25 0.64 10.16
C TYR A 40 -7.75 1.52 11.30
N ASP A 41 -7.47 0.93 12.46
CA ASP A 41 -6.95 1.64 13.63
C ASP A 41 -5.69 2.43 13.25
N GLY A 42 -5.70 3.73 13.54
CA GLY A 42 -4.62 4.67 13.28
C GLY A 42 -4.04 5.30 14.55
N ASN A 43 -4.36 4.74 15.73
CA ASN A 43 -3.73 5.14 16.97
C ASN A 43 -2.29 4.66 17.06
N PHE A 44 -1.55 5.18 18.05
CA PHE A 44 -0.22 4.65 18.36
C PHE A 44 -0.31 3.14 18.60
N PRO A 45 0.53 2.31 17.93
CA PRO A 45 0.36 0.86 17.91
C PRO A 45 0.93 0.16 19.15
N ASP A 46 0.48 0.57 20.35
CA ASP A 46 0.98 0.05 21.62
C ASP A 46 0.83 -1.46 21.75
N LEU A 47 -0.37 -1.98 21.43
CA LEU A 47 -0.64 -3.40 21.55
C LEU A 47 0.17 -4.21 20.53
N SER A 48 0.34 -3.70 19.33
CA SER A 48 1.15 -4.34 18.30
C SER A 48 2.63 -4.34 18.67
N ILE A 49 3.13 -3.26 19.28
CA ILE A 49 4.50 -3.14 19.78
C ILE A 49 4.73 -4.21 20.86
N ASP A 50 3.91 -4.20 21.88
CA ASP A 50 4.04 -5.14 23.00
C ASP A 50 3.95 -6.59 22.52
N TYR A 51 3.00 -6.88 21.62
CA TYR A 51 2.84 -8.20 21.02
C TYR A 51 4.11 -8.72 20.30
N VAL A 52 4.74 -7.90 19.45
CA VAL A 52 5.93 -8.36 18.69
C VAL A 52 7.18 -8.45 19.59
N LEU A 53 7.29 -7.62 20.62
CA LEU A 53 8.37 -7.67 21.60
C LEU A 53 8.25 -8.91 22.51
N ASP A 54 7.03 -9.23 22.97
CA ASP A 54 6.74 -10.43 23.75
C ASP A 54 7.12 -11.71 23.01
N GLU A 55 6.89 -11.78 21.68
CA GLU A 55 7.28 -12.92 20.84
C GLU A 55 8.81 -13.14 20.80
N ALA A 56 9.59 -12.11 21.00
CA ALA A 56 11.06 -12.19 21.07
C ALA A 56 11.59 -12.23 22.50
N GLU A 57 10.72 -12.13 23.50
CA GLU A 57 11.07 -12.03 24.92
C GLU A 57 12.03 -10.88 25.23
N ILE A 58 11.85 -9.71 24.54
CA ILE A 58 12.66 -8.50 24.73
C ILE A 58 11.80 -7.31 25.17
N THR A 59 12.45 -6.30 25.71
CA THR A 59 11.84 -5.04 26.14
C THR A 59 12.10 -3.91 25.14
N ARG A 60 11.40 -2.77 25.31
CA ARG A 60 11.59 -1.58 24.45
C ARG A 60 13.02 -1.02 24.53
N ASP A 61 13.70 -1.16 25.66
CA ASP A 61 15.09 -0.69 25.89
C ASP A 61 16.13 -1.54 25.12
N GLU A 62 15.75 -2.75 24.70
CA GLU A 62 16.62 -3.65 23.93
C GLU A 62 16.47 -3.48 22.42
N VAL A 63 15.64 -2.53 21.98
CA VAL A 63 15.45 -2.22 20.55
C VAL A 63 16.55 -1.25 20.08
N ASP A 64 17.39 -1.68 19.16
CA ASP A 64 18.49 -0.86 18.60
C ASP A 64 18.03 0.17 17.58
N LEU A 65 16.96 -0.13 16.83
CA LEU A 65 16.50 0.69 15.72
C LEU A 65 14.98 0.62 15.56
N VAL A 66 14.36 1.78 15.48
CA VAL A 66 12.96 1.95 15.09
C VAL A 66 12.91 2.58 13.71
N VAL A 67 12.18 1.96 12.79
CA VAL A 67 11.91 2.51 11.45
C VAL A 67 10.46 2.94 11.38
N TYR A 68 10.22 4.21 11.17
CA TYR A 68 8.90 4.74 10.93
C TYR A 68 8.67 4.90 9.42
N VAL A 69 7.56 4.35 8.91
CA VAL A 69 7.17 4.53 7.51
C VAL A 69 6.29 5.77 7.38
N GLU A 70 6.75 6.70 6.57
CA GLU A 70 6.14 8.01 6.41
C GLU A 70 4.94 8.02 5.48
N SER A 71 4.03 8.95 5.75
CA SER A 71 2.99 9.40 4.82
C SER A 71 3.05 10.90 4.56
N ILE A 72 3.88 11.66 5.30
CA ILE A 72 3.97 13.12 5.17
C ILE A 72 5.39 13.60 5.47
N HIS A 73 6.03 14.20 4.48
CA HIS A 73 7.29 14.92 4.64
C HIS A 73 7.06 16.35 5.13
N SER A 74 7.05 16.54 6.43
CA SER A 74 7.21 17.88 7.02
C SER A 74 8.12 17.81 8.23
N THR A 75 9.10 18.70 8.32
CA THR A 75 10.02 18.76 9.45
C THR A 75 9.31 18.77 10.81
N PRO A 76 8.27 19.59 11.04
CA PRO A 76 7.54 19.57 12.31
C PRO A 76 6.92 18.23 12.67
N ARG A 77 6.47 17.46 11.67
CA ARG A 77 5.90 16.13 11.92
C ARG A 77 6.97 15.09 12.23
N HIS A 78 8.11 15.12 11.51
CA HIS A 78 9.26 14.28 11.84
C HIS A 78 9.69 14.48 13.28
N ASP A 79 9.89 15.74 13.70
CA ASP A 79 10.29 16.09 15.06
C ASP A 79 9.28 15.58 16.10
N ALA A 80 7.99 15.67 15.81
CA ALA A 80 6.94 15.19 16.70
C ALA A 80 6.94 13.65 16.82
N ILE A 81 7.06 12.94 15.71
CA ILE A 81 7.13 11.48 15.66
C ILE A 81 8.41 11.00 16.37
N GLU A 82 9.56 11.59 16.05
CA GLU A 82 10.85 11.26 16.68
C GLU A 82 10.80 11.49 18.19
N THR A 83 10.16 12.57 18.65
CA THR A 83 9.97 12.84 20.08
C THR A 83 9.19 11.73 20.78
N VAL A 84 8.08 11.26 20.18
CA VAL A 84 7.28 10.17 20.75
C VAL A 84 8.06 8.87 20.74
N LEU A 85 8.65 8.51 19.60
CA LEU A 85 9.40 7.25 19.46
C LEU A 85 10.63 7.19 20.36
N SER A 86 11.37 8.32 20.53
CA SER A 86 12.52 8.37 21.44
C SER A 86 12.13 8.26 22.91
N ARG A 87 10.90 8.65 23.26
CA ARG A 87 10.37 8.41 24.61
C ARG A 87 10.00 6.96 24.84
N GLU A 88 9.38 6.31 23.85
CA GLU A 88 8.95 4.91 23.92
C GLU A 88 10.11 3.92 23.77
N PHE A 89 11.18 4.31 23.06
CA PHE A 89 12.36 3.51 22.78
C PHE A 89 13.64 4.34 23.07
N PRO A 90 14.00 4.52 24.34
CA PRO A 90 15.02 5.50 24.74
C PRO A 90 16.43 5.20 24.20
N ASP A 91 16.75 3.94 23.97
CA ASP A 91 18.06 3.48 23.52
C ASP A 91 18.12 3.24 22.00
N ALA A 92 16.98 3.34 21.29
CA ALA A 92 16.89 3.07 19.89
C ALA A 92 17.28 4.28 19.02
N LYS A 93 17.95 4.01 17.90
CA LYS A 93 18.04 4.97 16.81
C LYS A 93 16.69 5.04 16.06
N ILE A 94 16.20 6.25 15.78
CA ILE A 94 15.01 6.44 14.95
C ILE A 94 15.43 6.68 13.50
N SER A 95 14.78 5.99 12.57
CA SER A 95 14.95 6.11 11.12
C SER A 95 13.59 6.24 10.43
N PHE A 96 13.59 6.82 9.24
CA PHE A 96 12.39 7.05 8.44
C PHE A 96 12.52 6.34 7.09
N CYS A 97 11.43 5.77 6.61
CA CYS A 97 11.35 5.10 5.31
C CYS A 97 10.20 5.69 4.51
N ASP A 98 10.43 5.99 3.23
CA ASP A 98 9.40 6.46 2.32
C ASP A 98 8.31 5.40 2.10
N HIS A 99 7.06 5.84 2.01
CA HIS A 99 5.87 5.01 1.86
C HIS A 99 5.97 3.99 0.73
N HIS A 100 6.17 4.47 -0.50
CA HIS A 100 6.28 3.56 -1.65
C HIS A 100 7.57 2.76 -1.68
N GLN A 101 8.62 3.22 -1.03
CA GLN A 101 9.84 2.45 -0.81
C GLN A 101 9.58 1.26 0.11
N ALA A 102 8.80 1.45 1.19
CA ALA A 102 8.39 0.36 2.06
C ALA A 102 7.56 -0.70 1.32
N HIS A 103 6.57 -0.29 0.53
CA HIS A 103 5.81 -1.21 -0.34
C HIS A 103 6.71 -1.95 -1.31
N ALA A 104 7.65 -1.26 -1.95
CA ALA A 104 8.60 -1.88 -2.89
C ALA A 104 9.49 -2.92 -2.19
N CYS A 105 9.98 -2.62 -0.99
CA CYS A 105 10.77 -3.55 -0.18
C CYS A 105 9.95 -4.76 0.24
N ALA A 106 8.72 -4.56 0.74
CA ALA A 106 7.85 -5.66 1.13
C ALA A 106 7.62 -6.65 -0.01
N THR A 107 7.24 -6.15 -1.19
CA THR A 107 6.94 -7.04 -2.31
C THR A 107 8.19 -7.65 -2.98
N PHE A 108 9.29 -6.91 -3.09
CA PHE A 108 10.47 -7.42 -3.76
C PHE A 108 11.25 -8.43 -2.93
N TYR A 109 11.57 -8.09 -1.67
CA TYR A 109 12.41 -8.97 -0.86
C TYR A 109 11.70 -10.24 -0.41
N THR A 110 10.37 -10.26 -0.36
CA THR A 110 9.58 -11.47 -0.13
C THR A 110 9.39 -12.34 -1.38
N SER A 111 9.69 -11.79 -2.57
CA SER A 111 9.59 -12.55 -3.81
C SER A 111 10.68 -13.61 -3.94
N PRO A 112 10.45 -14.68 -4.71
CA PRO A 112 11.49 -15.67 -5.03
C PRO A 112 12.49 -15.18 -6.09
N PHE A 113 12.38 -13.92 -6.56
CA PHE A 113 13.13 -13.44 -7.72
C PHE A 113 14.46 -12.82 -7.30
N GLU A 114 15.56 -13.17 -7.99
CA GLU A 114 16.83 -12.46 -7.87
C GLU A 114 16.75 -11.06 -8.46
N LYS A 115 15.97 -10.91 -9.56
CA LYS A 115 15.71 -9.63 -10.22
C LYS A 115 14.26 -9.50 -10.63
N ALA A 116 13.68 -8.32 -10.38
CA ALA A 116 12.32 -8.01 -10.79
C ALA A 116 12.14 -6.53 -11.15
N SER A 117 11.21 -6.26 -12.03
CA SER A 117 10.52 -4.96 -12.09
C SER A 117 9.63 -4.83 -10.86
N ILE A 118 9.56 -3.64 -10.28
CA ILE A 118 8.74 -3.37 -9.11
C ILE A 118 7.82 -2.20 -9.45
N LEU A 119 6.52 -2.37 -9.30
CA LEU A 119 5.57 -1.28 -9.31
C LEU A 119 4.89 -1.21 -7.95
N SER A 120 5.16 -0.13 -7.22
CA SER A 120 4.46 0.25 -6.00
C SER A 120 3.50 1.39 -6.32
N PHE A 121 2.20 1.21 -6.08
CA PHE A 121 1.18 2.19 -6.45
C PHE A 121 -0.10 2.05 -5.63
N ASP A 122 -0.63 3.19 -5.19
CA ASP A 122 -1.87 3.28 -4.41
C ASP A 122 -2.57 4.64 -4.57
N GLY A 123 -3.32 5.08 -3.54
CA GLY A 123 -4.03 6.34 -3.55
C GLY A 123 -3.14 7.54 -3.30
N ALA A 124 -2.22 7.44 -2.34
CA ALA A 124 -1.26 8.46 -1.96
C ALA A 124 -0.20 7.86 -1.03
N GLY A 125 1.03 8.34 -1.18
CA GLY A 125 2.15 8.09 -0.28
C GLY A 125 2.59 9.37 0.42
N ASN A 126 3.91 9.62 0.44
CA ASN A 126 4.48 10.79 1.08
C ASN A 126 3.93 12.11 0.53
N SER A 127 3.52 13.02 1.41
CA SER A 127 3.18 14.41 1.03
C SER A 127 4.39 15.31 1.17
N PHE A 128 4.52 16.28 0.25
CA PHE A 128 5.60 17.25 0.21
C PHE A 128 5.10 18.68 0.49
N PRO A 129 5.97 19.62 0.92
CA PRO A 129 5.58 20.97 1.34
C PRO A 129 4.80 21.79 0.31
N ASN A 130 4.86 21.46 -0.97
CA ASN A 130 4.21 22.19 -2.05
C ASN A 130 2.81 21.66 -2.41
N ASN A 131 2.13 20.98 -1.50
CA ASN A 131 0.88 20.26 -1.76
C ASN A 131 1.01 19.23 -2.91
N THR A 132 2.19 18.69 -3.09
CA THR A 132 2.43 17.54 -3.95
C THR A 132 2.51 16.29 -3.09
N TYR A 133 2.19 15.13 -3.66
CA TYR A 133 2.34 13.86 -2.96
C TYR A 133 2.69 12.74 -3.91
N GLU A 134 3.37 11.77 -3.36
CA GLU A 134 3.74 10.55 -4.05
C GLU A 134 2.51 9.69 -4.32
N THR A 135 2.46 9.07 -5.49
CA THR A 135 1.35 8.18 -5.88
C THR A 135 1.83 6.81 -6.36
N GLY A 136 3.14 6.65 -6.46
CA GLY A 136 3.76 5.40 -6.81
C GLY A 136 5.20 5.53 -7.27
N LEU A 137 5.87 4.41 -7.35
CA LEU A 137 7.19 4.31 -7.96
C LEU A 137 7.29 3.06 -8.85
N TYR A 138 8.12 3.17 -9.89
CA TYR A 138 8.58 2.04 -10.66
C TYR A 138 10.09 1.88 -10.50
N ALA A 139 10.53 0.67 -10.17
CA ALA A 139 11.91 0.37 -9.86
C ALA A 139 12.37 -0.97 -10.46
N ILE A 140 13.68 -1.18 -10.47
CA ILE A 140 14.31 -2.48 -10.71
C ILE A 140 14.94 -2.95 -9.40
N GLY A 141 14.52 -4.11 -8.93
CA GLY A 141 15.13 -4.79 -7.79
C GLY A 141 16.17 -5.81 -8.24
N ASP A 142 17.27 -5.85 -7.49
CA ASP A 142 18.33 -6.87 -7.61
C ASP A 142 18.75 -7.22 -6.16
N LYS A 143 18.62 -8.50 -5.78
CA LYS A 143 18.89 -8.95 -4.39
C LYS A 143 20.32 -8.64 -3.91
N GLN A 144 21.27 -8.49 -4.84
CA GLN A 144 22.65 -8.17 -4.52
C GLN A 144 22.96 -6.65 -4.50
N LYS A 145 22.19 -5.86 -5.27
CA LYS A 145 22.45 -4.43 -5.48
C LYS A 145 21.41 -3.50 -4.84
N GLY A 146 20.30 -4.07 -4.37
CA GLY A 146 19.18 -3.32 -3.82
C GLY A 146 18.15 -2.90 -4.87
N ILE A 147 17.32 -1.93 -4.51
CA ILE A 147 16.25 -1.40 -5.35
C ILE A 147 16.70 -0.08 -5.98
N TYR A 148 16.63 -0.02 -7.30
CA TYR A 148 16.93 1.17 -8.11
C TYR A 148 15.64 1.77 -8.68
N VAL A 149 15.27 2.96 -8.24
CA VAL A 149 14.09 3.67 -8.71
C VAL A 149 14.34 4.23 -10.11
N VAL A 150 13.51 3.81 -11.06
CA VAL A 150 13.55 4.26 -12.47
C VAL A 150 12.62 5.44 -12.67
N TYR A 151 11.47 5.41 -12.03
CA TYR A 151 10.43 6.42 -12.18
C TYR A 151 9.71 6.64 -10.84
N HIS A 152 9.56 7.91 -10.48
CA HIS A 152 8.88 8.35 -9.27
C HIS A 152 7.65 9.17 -9.66
N SER A 153 6.49 8.77 -9.22
CA SER A 153 5.25 9.46 -9.52
C SER A 153 4.88 10.43 -8.41
N ILE A 154 4.91 11.71 -8.73
CA ILE A 154 4.55 12.79 -7.80
C ILE A 154 3.38 13.57 -8.40
N ASN A 155 2.27 13.65 -7.69
CA ASN A 155 1.11 14.43 -8.08
C ASN A 155 1.25 15.90 -7.70
N GLY A 156 0.67 16.79 -8.51
CA GLY A 156 0.72 18.24 -8.30
C GLY A 156 1.92 18.96 -8.92
N ALA A 157 2.95 18.25 -9.39
CA ALA A 157 4.05 18.85 -10.13
C ALA A 157 3.62 19.10 -11.60
N LYS A 158 3.75 20.35 -12.06
CA LYS A 158 3.31 20.77 -13.39
C LYS A 158 3.97 20.03 -14.57
N GLU A 159 5.08 19.37 -14.34
CA GLU A 159 5.94 18.79 -15.40
C GLU A 159 6.08 17.26 -15.32
N HIS A 160 5.44 16.60 -14.35
CA HIS A 160 5.57 15.15 -14.19
C HIS A 160 4.27 14.44 -14.57
N SER A 161 4.40 13.35 -15.31
CA SER A 161 3.32 12.41 -15.54
C SER A 161 2.96 11.76 -14.19
N THR A 162 1.70 11.80 -13.81
CA THR A 162 1.25 11.35 -12.50
C THR A 162 0.58 9.99 -12.60
N PHE A 163 1.07 9.01 -11.86
CA PHE A 163 0.47 7.70 -11.67
C PHE A 163 -0.62 7.76 -10.61
N ASN A 164 -1.71 8.45 -10.86
CA ASN A 164 -2.75 8.62 -9.86
C ASN A 164 -3.89 7.58 -10.01
N LEU A 165 -3.51 6.34 -10.29
CA LEU A 165 -4.44 5.24 -10.53
C LEU A 165 -5.31 4.94 -9.32
N GLY A 166 -4.68 4.81 -8.15
CA GLY A 166 -5.37 4.46 -6.92
C GLY A 166 -6.40 5.47 -6.52
N GLN A 167 -6.07 6.76 -6.56
CA GLN A 167 -7.01 7.81 -6.20
C GLN A 167 -8.16 7.96 -7.19
N ALA A 168 -7.88 7.85 -8.51
CA ALA A 168 -8.93 7.89 -9.52
C ALA A 168 -9.89 6.71 -9.35
N TYR A 169 -9.35 5.50 -9.15
CA TYR A 169 -10.14 4.32 -8.87
C TYR A 169 -10.97 4.48 -7.60
N ASN A 170 -10.36 4.99 -6.55
CA ASN A 170 -10.99 5.20 -5.26
C ASN A 170 -12.18 6.18 -5.34
N ASN A 171 -12.00 7.33 -5.99
CA ASN A 171 -13.07 8.34 -6.12
C ASN A 171 -14.31 7.80 -6.81
N ILE A 172 -14.13 7.09 -7.94
CA ILE A 172 -15.25 6.49 -8.66
C ILE A 172 -15.86 5.34 -7.85
N SER A 173 -15.03 4.56 -7.17
CA SER A 173 -15.50 3.50 -6.28
C SER A 173 -16.37 4.02 -5.13
N ARG A 174 -15.99 5.15 -4.54
CA ARG A 174 -16.80 5.82 -3.50
C ARG A 174 -18.16 6.24 -4.03
N TRP A 175 -18.22 6.83 -5.23
CA TRP A 175 -19.48 7.16 -5.86
C TRP A 175 -20.35 5.91 -6.08
N CYS A 176 -19.82 4.86 -6.71
CA CYS A 176 -20.54 3.59 -6.92
C CYS A 176 -21.07 3.03 -5.58
N TYR A 177 -20.22 2.97 -4.55
CA TYR A 177 -20.59 2.45 -3.25
C TYR A 177 -21.70 3.28 -2.58
N SER A 178 -21.63 4.62 -2.68
CA SER A 178 -22.65 5.51 -2.12
C SER A 178 -24.02 5.32 -2.77
N LYS A 179 -24.05 5.00 -4.07
CA LYS A 179 -25.32 4.72 -4.78
C LYS A 179 -25.90 3.35 -4.43
N MET A 180 -25.05 2.35 -4.19
CA MET A 180 -25.50 0.99 -3.88
C MET A 180 -25.86 0.78 -2.42
N GLU A 181 -25.12 1.40 -1.51
CA GLU A 181 -25.25 1.22 -0.07
C GLU A 181 -25.36 2.59 0.66
N PRO A 182 -26.36 3.42 0.28
CA PRO A 182 -26.41 4.80 0.77
C PRO A 182 -26.49 4.91 2.29
N LYS A 183 -27.17 3.97 2.95
CA LYS A 183 -27.27 3.95 4.42
C LYS A 183 -25.93 3.67 5.08
N LYS A 184 -25.16 2.71 4.56
CA LYS A 184 -23.82 2.39 5.08
C LYS A 184 -22.84 3.48 4.76
N ALA A 185 -22.86 4.02 3.53
CA ALA A 185 -22.01 5.13 3.14
C ALA A 185 -22.20 6.34 4.06
N ALA A 186 -23.43 6.66 4.43
CA ALA A 186 -23.76 7.76 5.33
C ALA A 186 -23.27 7.57 6.78
N THR A 187 -22.97 6.35 7.21
CA THR A 187 -22.44 6.06 8.56
C THR A 187 -20.92 6.09 8.63
N ILE A 188 -20.23 6.11 7.50
CA ILE A 188 -18.77 6.18 7.44
C ILE A 188 -18.34 7.63 7.62
N ILE A 189 -18.00 7.99 8.85
CA ILE A 189 -17.57 9.36 9.22
C ILE A 189 -16.14 9.61 8.73
N ASN A 190 -15.25 8.64 8.89
CA ASN A 190 -13.87 8.75 8.48
C ASN A 190 -13.73 8.50 6.97
N PRO A 191 -13.30 9.50 6.17
CA PRO A 191 -13.16 9.36 4.72
C PRO A 191 -12.13 8.29 4.33
N TYR A 192 -11.10 8.04 5.13
CA TYR A 192 -10.09 7.00 4.85
C TYR A 192 -10.67 5.60 4.99
N ILE A 193 -11.51 5.33 5.98
CA ILE A 193 -12.24 4.05 6.08
C ILE A 193 -13.08 3.81 4.82
N PHE A 194 -13.66 4.86 4.25
CA PHE A 194 -14.42 4.77 3.01
C PHE A 194 -13.50 4.44 1.83
N MET A 195 -12.32 5.05 1.79
CA MET A 195 -11.31 4.83 0.76
C MET A 195 -10.79 3.38 0.78
N GLU A 196 -10.62 2.79 1.94
CA GLU A 196 -10.19 1.40 2.09
C GLU A 196 -11.31 0.37 1.81
N THR A 197 -12.56 0.76 2.08
CA THR A 197 -13.70 -0.17 1.99
C THR A 197 -14.27 -0.29 0.57
N ALA A 198 -14.35 0.81 -0.17
CA ALA A 198 -15.07 0.86 -1.45
C ALA A 198 -14.36 0.11 -2.60
N PRO A 199 -13.04 0.30 -2.86
CA PRO A 199 -12.39 -0.24 -4.06
C PRO A 199 -12.55 -1.74 -4.26
N GLY A 200 -12.29 -2.54 -3.22
CA GLY A 200 -12.40 -4.00 -3.30
C GLY A 200 -13.83 -4.49 -3.61
N LYS A 201 -14.84 -3.80 -3.07
CA LYS A 201 -16.25 -4.12 -3.34
C LYS A 201 -16.64 -3.74 -4.77
N ILE A 202 -16.15 -2.60 -5.27
CA ILE A 202 -16.45 -2.14 -6.61
C ILE A 202 -15.69 -2.96 -7.66
N MET A 203 -14.47 -3.43 -7.36
CA MET A 203 -13.79 -4.43 -8.18
C MET A 203 -14.67 -5.69 -8.34
N GLY A 204 -15.24 -6.22 -7.26
CA GLY A 204 -16.17 -7.36 -7.33
C GLY A 204 -17.46 -7.02 -8.09
N LEU A 205 -18.00 -5.81 -7.92
CA LEU A 205 -19.21 -5.36 -8.62
C LEU A 205 -19.01 -5.27 -10.14
N SER A 206 -17.81 -4.98 -10.62
CA SER A 206 -17.51 -4.84 -12.05
C SER A 206 -17.88 -6.06 -12.87
N ALA A 207 -17.87 -7.26 -12.26
CA ALA A 207 -18.27 -8.51 -12.91
C ALA A 207 -19.75 -8.59 -13.30
N TYR A 208 -20.59 -7.74 -12.72
CA TYR A 208 -22.04 -7.71 -12.96
C TYR A 208 -22.47 -6.57 -13.89
N GLY A 209 -21.53 -5.72 -14.32
CA GLY A 209 -21.79 -4.58 -15.19
C GLY A 209 -21.43 -4.84 -16.65
N ASN A 210 -21.80 -3.89 -17.50
CA ASN A 210 -21.44 -3.87 -18.91
C ASN A 210 -20.82 -2.51 -19.26
N LYS A 211 -19.48 -2.48 -19.46
CA LYS A 211 -18.73 -1.27 -19.81
C LYS A 211 -19.18 -0.60 -21.09
N ASP A 212 -19.70 -1.38 -22.06
CA ASP A 212 -20.10 -0.88 -23.38
C ASP A 212 -21.37 0.00 -23.32
N LYS A 213 -22.03 0.04 -22.18
CA LYS A 213 -23.15 0.97 -21.93
C LYS A 213 -22.70 2.34 -21.45
N VAL A 214 -21.42 2.51 -21.13
CA VAL A 214 -20.89 3.73 -20.54
C VAL A 214 -20.18 4.54 -21.63
N ASP A 215 -20.77 5.68 -21.99
CA ASP A 215 -20.20 6.66 -22.92
C ASP A 215 -19.56 7.81 -22.12
N LEU A 216 -18.45 7.51 -21.48
CA LEU A 216 -17.59 8.46 -20.78
C LEU A 216 -16.20 8.47 -21.42
N PRO A 217 -15.50 9.62 -21.42
CA PRO A 217 -14.15 9.67 -21.97
C PRO A 217 -13.17 8.80 -21.21
N ASP A 218 -12.12 8.31 -21.90
CA ASP A 218 -11.05 7.54 -21.27
C ASP A 218 -10.47 8.29 -20.07
N LEU A 219 -10.48 7.61 -18.95
CA LEU A 219 -9.99 8.12 -17.67
C LEU A 219 -8.46 8.28 -17.69
N PHE A 220 -7.77 7.32 -18.28
CA PHE A 220 -6.32 7.26 -18.33
C PHE A 220 -5.80 7.39 -19.75
N LYS A 221 -4.75 8.20 -19.94
CA LYS A 221 -4.12 8.42 -21.25
C LYS A 221 -2.61 8.34 -21.18
N ILE A 222 -2.00 7.86 -22.28
CA ILE A 222 -0.55 7.89 -22.50
C ILE A 222 -0.31 8.76 -23.70
N ASN A 223 0.45 9.85 -23.54
CA ASN A 223 0.88 10.74 -24.61
C ASN A 223 2.41 10.84 -24.61
N ASN A 224 3.05 10.54 -25.77
CA ASN A 224 4.50 10.67 -25.96
C ASN A 224 5.31 10.02 -24.85
N ASP A 225 5.01 8.76 -24.50
CA ASP A 225 5.64 7.98 -23.44
C ASP A 225 5.47 8.55 -22.01
N LYS A 226 4.64 9.58 -21.86
CA LYS A 226 4.25 10.12 -20.57
C LYS A 226 2.86 9.64 -20.20
N PHE A 227 2.72 9.21 -18.96
CA PHE A 227 1.45 8.75 -18.41
C PHE A 227 0.71 9.94 -17.80
N TYR A 228 -0.53 10.15 -18.23
CA TYR A 228 -1.42 11.16 -17.67
C TYR A 228 -2.58 10.44 -16.97
N PHE A 229 -2.64 10.60 -15.65
CA PHE A 229 -3.75 10.12 -14.85
C PHE A 229 -4.47 11.32 -14.26
N PRO A 230 -5.82 11.35 -14.32
CA PRO A 230 -6.55 12.49 -13.80
C PRO A 230 -6.41 12.56 -12.28
N TYR A 231 -6.14 13.76 -11.82
CA TYR A 231 -6.27 14.11 -10.40
C TYR A 231 -7.75 14.35 -10.06
N ILE A 232 -8.13 14.30 -8.76
CA ILE A 232 -9.53 14.49 -8.29
C ILE A 232 -10.19 15.75 -8.83
N TYR A 233 -9.40 16.78 -9.07
CA TYR A 233 -9.85 18.08 -9.62
C TYR A 233 -9.58 18.22 -11.12
N ASP A 234 -9.14 17.15 -11.78
CA ASP A 234 -8.92 17.18 -13.24
C ASP A 234 -10.27 17.11 -13.95
N HIS A 235 -10.44 17.97 -14.96
CA HIS A 235 -11.63 18.01 -15.81
C HIS A 235 -11.92 16.68 -16.56
N ARG A 236 -10.98 15.73 -16.54
CA ARG A 236 -11.15 14.38 -17.12
C ARG A 236 -11.86 13.42 -16.17
N MET A 237 -11.90 13.72 -14.87
CA MET A 237 -12.71 12.93 -13.94
C MET A 237 -14.18 13.14 -14.25
N PRO A 238 -14.97 12.07 -14.46
CA PRO A 238 -16.40 12.22 -14.67
C PRO A 238 -17.05 12.83 -13.42
N THR A 239 -17.91 13.81 -13.65
CA THR A 239 -18.71 14.42 -12.58
C THR A 239 -19.83 13.48 -12.13
N GLU A 240 -20.33 13.65 -10.91
CA GLU A 240 -21.47 12.87 -10.43
C GLU A 240 -22.68 12.94 -11.39
N PRO A 241 -23.11 14.11 -11.92
CA PRO A 241 -24.20 14.18 -12.90
C PRO A 241 -23.94 13.43 -14.22
N GLN A 242 -22.68 13.23 -14.59
CA GLN A 242 -22.33 12.42 -15.76
C GLN A 242 -22.47 10.94 -15.44
N MET A 243 -21.99 10.50 -14.26
CA MET A 243 -22.08 9.12 -13.81
C MET A 243 -23.51 8.72 -13.45
N ASP A 244 -24.34 9.63 -12.92
CA ASP A 244 -25.76 9.40 -12.56
C ASP A 244 -26.65 8.98 -13.73
N LYS A 245 -26.15 9.06 -14.97
CA LYS A 245 -26.84 8.55 -16.17
C LYS A 245 -26.74 7.04 -16.33
N TYR A 246 -25.88 6.38 -15.56
CA TYR A 246 -25.56 4.96 -15.70
C TYR A 246 -25.81 4.17 -14.42
N ASP A 247 -26.01 2.88 -14.57
CA ASP A 247 -26.08 1.95 -13.43
C ASP A 247 -24.67 1.88 -12.76
N PRO A 248 -24.56 1.96 -11.44
CA PRO A 248 -23.28 1.87 -10.74
C PRO A 248 -22.43 0.63 -11.10
N LYS A 249 -23.07 -0.52 -11.41
CA LYS A 249 -22.32 -1.70 -11.86
C LYS A 249 -21.69 -1.51 -13.24
N ASP A 250 -22.35 -0.80 -14.15
CA ASP A 250 -21.82 -0.51 -15.49
C ASP A 250 -20.63 0.48 -15.39
N ILE A 251 -20.72 1.49 -14.51
CA ILE A 251 -19.58 2.37 -14.16
C ILE A 251 -18.44 1.57 -13.53
N ALA A 252 -18.73 0.62 -12.63
CA ALA A 252 -17.72 -0.25 -12.04
C ALA A 252 -16.99 -1.09 -13.10
N ALA A 253 -17.73 -1.66 -14.06
CA ALA A 253 -17.17 -2.43 -15.17
C ALA A 253 -16.31 -1.55 -16.10
N TRP A 254 -16.75 -0.33 -16.41
CA TRP A 254 -15.98 0.64 -17.18
C TRP A 254 -14.69 1.05 -16.45
N LEU A 255 -14.78 1.38 -15.17
CA LEU A 255 -13.61 1.75 -14.36
C LEU A 255 -12.57 0.63 -14.33
N GLN A 256 -13.01 -0.60 -14.11
CA GLN A 256 -12.13 -1.77 -14.05
C GLN A 256 -11.42 -2.00 -15.40
N ASP A 257 -12.15 -1.90 -16.51
CA ASP A 257 -11.58 -2.02 -17.87
C ASP A 257 -10.53 -0.93 -18.16
N GLN A 258 -10.80 0.32 -17.75
CA GLN A 258 -9.83 1.42 -17.86
C GLN A 258 -8.56 1.13 -17.07
N PHE A 259 -8.71 0.61 -15.84
CA PHE A 259 -7.60 0.30 -14.96
C PHE A 259 -6.73 -0.86 -15.49
N GLU A 260 -7.33 -1.93 -15.96
CA GLU A 260 -6.63 -3.06 -16.59
C GLU A 260 -5.89 -2.64 -17.87
N THR A 261 -6.60 -1.93 -18.74
CA THR A 261 -6.07 -1.47 -20.03
C THR A 261 -4.84 -0.57 -19.85
N ILE A 262 -4.88 0.39 -18.93
CA ILE A 262 -3.76 1.30 -18.73
C ILE A 262 -2.53 0.62 -18.14
N LEU A 263 -2.71 -0.34 -17.22
CA LEU A 263 -1.59 -1.09 -16.65
C LEU A 263 -0.91 -1.99 -17.68
N VAL A 264 -1.67 -2.71 -18.50
CA VAL A 264 -1.12 -3.51 -19.60
C VAL A 264 -0.37 -2.61 -20.57
N LYS A 265 -0.93 -1.46 -20.93
CA LYS A 265 -0.29 -0.48 -21.82
C LYS A 265 0.98 0.10 -21.20
N PHE A 266 0.97 0.44 -19.90
CA PHE A 266 2.15 0.89 -19.18
C PHE A 266 3.30 -0.11 -19.31
N PHE A 267 3.08 -1.35 -18.92
CA PHE A 267 4.11 -2.39 -19.00
C PHE A 267 4.54 -2.78 -20.41
N SER A 268 3.70 -2.53 -21.41
CA SER A 268 4.04 -2.72 -22.82
C SER A 268 4.99 -1.63 -23.36
N THR A 269 4.93 -0.43 -22.82
CA THR A 269 5.70 0.74 -23.29
C THR A 269 6.99 0.96 -22.53
N ILE A 270 7.13 0.47 -21.30
CA ILE A 270 8.37 0.61 -20.53
C ILE A 270 9.51 -0.15 -21.20
N THR A 271 10.64 0.54 -21.39
CA THR A 271 11.85 -0.01 -21.99
C THR A 271 12.80 -0.66 -20.97
N ILE A 272 12.86 -0.11 -19.74
CA ILE A 272 13.70 -0.64 -18.66
C ILE A 272 12.83 -1.58 -17.82
N LYS A 273 12.97 -2.89 -18.02
CA LYS A 273 12.26 -3.89 -17.23
C LYS A 273 13.05 -5.17 -17.01
N ALA A 274 12.83 -5.81 -15.89
CA ALA A 274 13.30 -7.15 -15.57
C ALA A 274 12.28 -8.21 -16.04
N PRO A 275 12.67 -9.47 -16.12
CA PRO A 275 11.78 -10.54 -16.62
C PRO A 275 10.61 -10.88 -15.69
N ASN A 276 10.72 -10.58 -14.39
CA ASN A 276 9.68 -10.82 -13.38
C ASN A 276 9.12 -9.50 -12.88
N LEU A 277 7.92 -9.53 -12.30
CA LEU A 277 7.23 -8.36 -11.76
C LEU A 277 6.87 -8.56 -10.29
N CYS A 278 7.12 -7.55 -9.47
CA CYS A 278 6.62 -7.42 -8.11
C CYS A 278 5.63 -6.24 -8.05
N LEU A 279 4.47 -6.44 -7.45
CA LEU A 279 3.43 -5.41 -7.26
C LEU A 279 3.22 -5.13 -5.77
N GLY A 280 3.27 -3.86 -5.38
CA GLY A 280 3.02 -3.35 -4.04
C GLY A 280 2.11 -2.12 -4.05
N GLY A 281 1.69 -1.67 -2.86
CA GLY A 281 0.66 -0.65 -2.69
C GLY A 281 -0.76 -1.23 -2.81
N GLY A 282 -1.76 -0.51 -2.33
CA GLY A 282 -3.16 -0.95 -2.30
C GLY A 282 -3.72 -1.39 -3.66
N CYS A 283 -3.25 -0.76 -4.74
CA CYS A 283 -3.63 -1.14 -6.12
C CYS A 283 -3.14 -2.54 -6.53
N GLY A 284 -2.06 -3.05 -5.91
CA GLY A 284 -1.57 -4.42 -6.11
C GLY A 284 -2.56 -5.50 -5.69
N LEU A 285 -3.57 -5.15 -4.89
CA LEU A 285 -4.65 -6.06 -4.50
C LEU A 285 -5.76 -6.20 -5.56
N ASN A 286 -5.68 -5.47 -6.69
CA ASN A 286 -6.65 -5.61 -7.77
C ASN A 286 -6.37 -6.88 -8.58
N VAL A 287 -7.02 -7.98 -8.17
CA VAL A 287 -6.79 -9.32 -8.76
C VAL A 287 -7.16 -9.41 -10.24
N LEU A 288 -8.10 -8.58 -10.72
CA LEU A 288 -8.51 -8.56 -12.13
C LEU A 288 -7.41 -7.90 -12.98
N ALA A 289 -6.86 -6.79 -12.52
CA ALA A 289 -5.74 -6.13 -13.18
C ALA A 289 -4.48 -7.02 -13.18
N ASN A 290 -4.21 -7.70 -12.08
CA ASN A 290 -3.10 -8.66 -11.99
C ASN A 290 -3.28 -9.80 -13.01
N ALA A 291 -4.51 -10.34 -13.13
CA ALA A 291 -4.82 -11.35 -14.14
C ALA A 291 -4.67 -10.82 -15.58
N ALA A 292 -5.04 -9.56 -15.85
CA ALA A 292 -4.85 -8.94 -17.16
C ALA A 292 -3.37 -8.79 -17.53
N ILE A 293 -2.51 -8.42 -16.57
CA ILE A 293 -1.06 -8.33 -16.76
C ILE A 293 -0.46 -9.73 -17.05
N ILE A 294 -0.88 -10.76 -16.31
CA ILE A 294 -0.46 -12.15 -16.54
C ILE A 294 -0.87 -12.61 -17.95
N LYS A 295 -2.13 -12.38 -18.32
CA LYS A 295 -2.67 -12.76 -19.63
C LYS A 295 -1.98 -12.06 -20.79
N ALA A 296 -1.49 -10.84 -20.58
CA ALA A 296 -0.73 -10.10 -21.58
C ALA A 296 0.67 -10.69 -21.85
N GLY A 297 1.17 -11.59 -21.00
CA GLY A 297 2.44 -12.28 -21.19
C GLY A 297 3.68 -11.36 -21.17
N LEU A 298 3.59 -10.23 -20.49
CA LEU A 298 4.65 -9.20 -20.47
C LEU A 298 5.79 -9.53 -19.52
N PHE A 299 5.55 -10.39 -18.55
CA PHE A 299 6.50 -10.87 -17.56
C PHE A 299 6.45 -12.40 -17.45
N LYS A 300 7.56 -12.97 -17.02
CA LYS A 300 7.67 -14.42 -16.84
C LYS A 300 6.84 -14.89 -15.66
N ASP A 301 7.00 -14.20 -14.51
CA ASP A 301 6.29 -14.49 -13.27
C ASP A 301 5.95 -13.17 -12.55
N ILE A 302 4.92 -13.21 -11.70
CA ILE A 302 4.46 -12.06 -10.90
C ILE A 302 4.39 -12.47 -9.43
N HIS A 303 4.86 -11.59 -8.55
CA HIS A 303 4.75 -11.72 -7.11
C HIS A 303 4.04 -10.51 -6.49
N ILE A 304 3.15 -10.78 -5.54
CA ILE A 304 2.42 -9.76 -4.79
C ILE A 304 2.50 -10.15 -3.32
N PHE A 305 2.97 -9.22 -2.48
CA PHE A 305 2.96 -9.42 -1.04
C PHE A 305 1.51 -9.50 -0.55
N PRO A 306 1.12 -10.47 0.31
CA PRO A 306 -0.27 -10.63 0.73
C PRO A 306 -0.87 -9.39 1.40
N ALA A 307 -0.08 -8.65 2.21
CA ALA A 307 -0.46 -7.37 2.78
C ALA A 307 0.09 -6.21 1.92
N ALA A 308 -0.27 -6.17 0.63
CA ALA A 308 0.26 -5.20 -0.32
C ALA A 308 -0.20 -3.76 -0.03
N ASN A 309 -1.31 -3.55 0.70
CA ASN A 309 -1.78 -2.25 1.17
C ASN A 309 -1.01 -1.77 2.41
N ASP A 310 -1.43 -0.65 2.98
CA ASP A 310 -0.74 0.03 4.09
C ASP A 310 -0.56 -0.82 5.36
N SER A 311 -1.38 -1.86 5.56
CA SER A 311 -1.16 -2.80 6.67
C SER A 311 0.17 -3.58 6.59
N GLY A 312 0.81 -3.61 5.42
CA GLY A 312 2.13 -4.21 5.24
C GLY A 312 3.31 -3.23 5.34
N LEU A 313 3.07 -1.95 5.55
CA LEU A 313 4.12 -0.92 5.57
C LEU A 313 5.13 -1.12 6.71
N CYS A 314 4.67 -1.51 7.90
CA CYS A 314 5.57 -1.77 9.03
C CYS A 314 6.57 -2.90 8.72
N PHE A 315 6.12 -3.95 8.02
CA PHE A 315 6.97 -5.03 7.52
C PHE A 315 7.96 -4.52 6.45
N GLY A 316 7.46 -3.73 5.49
CA GLY A 316 8.28 -3.17 4.41
C GLY A 316 9.35 -2.19 4.90
N GLY A 317 9.02 -1.33 5.85
CA GLY A 317 9.97 -0.39 6.46
C GLY A 317 11.06 -1.12 7.24
N ALA A 318 10.72 -2.17 8.00
CA ALA A 318 11.70 -2.99 8.67
C ALA A 318 12.66 -3.67 7.67
N ILE A 319 12.12 -4.28 6.60
CA ILE A 319 12.94 -4.88 5.54
C ILE A 319 13.85 -3.84 4.86
N TYR A 320 13.38 -2.61 4.64
CA TYR A 320 14.18 -1.56 4.06
C TYR A 320 15.51 -1.40 4.81
N GLU A 321 15.45 -1.23 6.13
CA GLU A 321 16.66 -1.06 6.95
C GLU A 321 17.48 -2.36 7.08
N VAL A 322 16.83 -3.51 7.25
CA VAL A 322 17.53 -4.81 7.31
C VAL A 322 18.30 -5.05 6.02
N SER A 323 17.71 -4.75 4.86
CA SER A 323 18.35 -4.91 3.55
C SER A 323 19.60 -4.05 3.34
N GLN A 324 19.72 -2.93 4.07
CA GLN A 324 20.90 -2.06 4.02
C GLN A 324 22.07 -2.59 4.85
N LYS A 325 21.78 -3.36 5.91
CA LYS A 325 22.75 -3.81 6.90
C LYS A 325 23.15 -5.27 6.70
N GLU A 326 22.18 -6.13 6.41
CA GLU A 326 22.34 -7.56 6.40
C GLU A 326 22.44 -8.08 4.95
N LYS A 327 23.48 -8.90 4.70
CA LYS A 327 23.64 -9.57 3.41
C LYS A 327 22.66 -10.72 3.19
N LYS A 328 22.09 -11.26 4.26
CA LYS A 328 21.14 -12.37 4.22
C LYS A 328 20.02 -12.11 5.21
N MET A 329 18.80 -12.09 4.68
CA MET A 329 17.58 -11.96 5.49
C MET A 329 16.90 -13.33 5.59
N ALA A 330 16.42 -13.67 6.80
CA ALA A 330 15.57 -14.84 7.01
C ALA A 330 14.10 -14.40 6.97
N MET A 331 13.45 -14.67 5.83
CA MET A 331 12.05 -14.38 5.61
C MET A 331 11.15 -15.40 6.32
N PRO A 332 9.91 -15.02 6.71
CA PRO A 332 8.94 -15.97 7.23
C PRO A 332 8.61 -17.06 6.21
N GLU A 333 8.37 -18.29 6.69
CA GLU A 333 8.02 -19.43 5.84
C GLU A 333 6.72 -19.20 5.06
N CYS A 334 5.75 -18.52 5.67
CA CYS A 334 4.48 -18.19 5.05
C CYS A 334 4.15 -16.70 5.20
N LEU A 335 4.13 -15.99 4.08
CA LEU A 335 3.83 -14.55 4.05
C LEU A 335 2.39 -14.18 4.42
N GLY A 336 1.48 -15.16 4.47
CA GLY A 336 0.09 -14.96 4.89
C GLY A 336 -0.10 -15.08 6.42
N PHE A 337 0.90 -15.58 7.15
CA PHE A 337 0.87 -15.82 8.59
C PHE A 337 2.14 -15.24 9.24
N LEU A 338 2.07 -13.99 9.65
CA LEU A 338 3.21 -13.24 10.18
C LEU A 338 3.19 -13.07 11.71
N GLY A 339 2.14 -13.54 12.37
CA GLY A 339 1.99 -13.51 13.82
C GLY A 339 2.34 -14.85 14.47
N LYS A 340 2.07 -14.93 15.78
CA LYS A 340 2.30 -16.10 16.63
C LYS A 340 1.59 -17.35 16.12
N SER A 341 2.27 -18.49 16.25
CA SER A 341 1.66 -19.82 16.14
C SER A 341 1.32 -20.34 17.53
N TYR A 342 0.14 -20.94 17.66
CA TYR A 342 -0.35 -21.50 18.92
C TYR A 342 -0.30 -23.03 18.86
N SER A 343 0.13 -23.66 19.94
CA SER A 343 0.04 -25.11 20.11
C SER A 343 -1.42 -25.55 20.35
N ASP A 344 -1.71 -26.82 20.07
CA ASP A 344 -3.05 -27.39 20.36
C ASP A 344 -3.41 -27.26 21.85
N GLU A 345 -2.43 -27.41 22.76
CA GLU A 345 -2.61 -27.23 24.20
C GLU A 345 -2.98 -25.79 24.57
N GLU A 346 -2.33 -24.78 23.98
CA GLU A 346 -2.69 -23.38 24.20
C GLU A 346 -4.10 -23.08 23.72
N ILE A 347 -4.49 -23.65 22.56
CA ILE A 347 -5.84 -23.50 22.00
C ILE A 347 -6.88 -24.17 22.91
N GLU A 348 -6.63 -25.40 23.37
CA GLU A 348 -7.53 -26.11 24.29
C GLU A 348 -7.70 -25.36 25.61
N ASN A 349 -6.61 -24.84 26.20
CA ASN A 349 -6.65 -24.06 27.41
C ASN A 349 -7.43 -22.75 27.28
N ALA A 350 -7.35 -22.09 26.10
CA ALA A 350 -8.09 -20.86 25.83
C ALA A 350 -9.60 -21.08 25.60
N LEU A 351 -10.01 -22.31 25.29
CA LEU A 351 -11.43 -22.68 25.05
C LEU A 351 -12.15 -23.18 26.33
N GLN A 352 -11.45 -23.44 27.41
CA GLN A 352 -12.00 -23.85 28.73
C GLN A 352 -12.38 -22.62 29.56
#